data_33a66f560ea13648a4023cc13a8bda2a
#
_entry.id   33a66f560ea13648a4023cc13a8bda2a
#
_cell.length_a   1.000
_cell.length_b   1.000
_cell.length_c   1.000
_cell.angle_alpha   90.00
_cell.angle_beta   90.00
_cell.angle_gamma   90.00
#
_symmetry.space_group_name_H-M   'P 1'
#
loop_
_entity.id
_entity.type
_entity.pdbx_description
1 polymer ?
#
loop_
_entity_poly.entity_id
_entity_poly.type
_entity_poly.pdbx_seq_one_letter_code
_entity_poly.pdbx_strand_id
1 'polypeptide(L)'
;MIRFIHAADAHIDSPLKGLEAHDGAPVDVLRGATRRAFENLIQLAIDENIDFLVIAGDLYDGDWKDYSTGLFFRGQLARLRDKGIPVYLIAGNHDAASVISKKLSLPENVHVFSTRTTESIEVAGHPVVIHGRGFPNRAVP
;
A
#
# COMPACT_ATOMS: atom_id res chain seq x y z
N MET A 1 -9.73 -2.50 23.45
CA MET A 1 -8.32 -2.56 22.98
C MET A 1 -8.29 -2.27 21.50
N ILE A 2 -7.44 -1.36 21.05
CA ILE A 2 -7.29 -1.00 19.64
C ILE A 2 -6.18 -1.86 19.04
N ARG A 3 -6.45 -2.49 17.90
CA ARG A 3 -5.50 -3.30 17.15
C ARG A 3 -5.33 -2.73 15.75
N PHE A 4 -4.11 -2.55 15.32
CA PHE A 4 -3.82 -2.09 13.97
C PHE A 4 -2.55 -2.75 13.42
N ILE A 5 -2.41 -2.74 12.11
CA ILE A 5 -1.18 -3.14 11.44
C ILE A 5 -0.54 -1.89 10.82
N HIS A 6 0.75 -1.76 10.98
CA HIS A 6 1.57 -0.78 10.27
C HIS A 6 2.48 -1.53 9.30
N ALA A 7 2.33 -1.25 8.03
CA ALA A 7 3.15 -1.82 6.96
C ALA A 7 3.90 -0.71 6.23
N ALA A 8 5.12 -1.01 5.80
CA ALA A 8 5.94 -0.13 4.98
C ALA A 8 6.77 -0.97 4.02
N ASP A 9 7.33 -0.34 2.99
CA ASP A 9 8.30 -0.97 2.08
C ASP A 9 7.78 -2.28 1.44
N ALA A 10 6.53 -2.29 1.02
CA ALA A 10 5.91 -3.48 0.45
C ALA A 10 6.52 -3.88 -0.89
N HIS A 11 7.00 -2.91 -1.68
CA HIS A 11 7.70 -3.12 -2.96
C HIS A 11 7.03 -4.17 -3.85
N ILE A 12 5.71 -4.07 -3.99
CA ILE A 12 4.91 -5.04 -4.76
C ILE A 12 5.38 -5.05 -6.21
N ASP A 13 5.69 -6.24 -6.72
CA ASP A 13 6.18 -6.46 -8.08
C ASP A 13 7.47 -5.66 -8.41
N SER A 14 8.29 -5.38 -7.39
CA SER A 14 9.56 -4.70 -7.60
C SER A 14 10.39 -5.40 -8.66
N PRO A 15 10.92 -4.66 -9.65
CA PRO A 15 11.88 -5.22 -10.59
C PRO A 15 13.15 -5.58 -9.84
N LEU A 16 13.46 -6.87 -9.77
CA LEU A 16 14.66 -7.39 -9.12
C LEU A 16 15.89 -7.12 -10.01
N LYS A 17 16.20 -5.84 -10.21
CA LYS A 17 17.35 -5.42 -11.01
C LYS A 17 18.62 -6.02 -10.44
N GLY A 18 19.35 -6.73 -11.28
CA GLY A 18 20.58 -7.42 -10.89
C GLY A 18 20.39 -8.92 -10.61
N LEU A 19 19.22 -9.38 -10.21
CA LEU A 19 18.96 -10.80 -10.05
C LEU A 19 18.80 -11.50 -11.41
N GLU A 20 18.25 -10.79 -12.39
CA GLU A 20 18.11 -11.28 -13.77
C GLU A 20 19.46 -11.56 -14.45
N ALA A 21 20.54 -10.97 -13.94
CA ALA A 21 21.90 -11.18 -14.41
C ALA A 21 22.54 -12.47 -13.84
N HIS A 22 21.93 -13.12 -12.89
CA HIS A 22 22.42 -14.38 -12.31
C HIS A 22 21.72 -15.56 -12.96
N ASP A 23 22.47 -16.40 -13.66
CA ASP A 23 21.97 -17.65 -14.23
C ASP A 23 21.36 -18.53 -13.13
N GLY A 24 20.10 -18.96 -13.35
CA GLY A 24 19.39 -19.83 -12.42
C GLY A 24 18.66 -19.14 -11.26
N ALA A 25 18.62 -17.80 -11.24
CA ALA A 25 17.83 -17.08 -10.24
C ALA A 25 16.32 -17.30 -10.48
N PRO A 26 15.52 -17.70 -9.47
CA PRO A 26 14.09 -17.95 -9.62
C PRO A 26 13.30 -16.63 -9.61
N VAL A 27 13.48 -15.80 -10.63
CA VAL A 27 12.92 -14.42 -10.71
C VAL A 27 11.40 -14.42 -10.60
N ASP A 28 10.72 -15.34 -11.28
CA ASP A 28 9.25 -15.42 -11.24
C ASP A 28 8.72 -15.80 -9.87
N VAL A 29 9.42 -16.69 -9.17
CA VAL A 29 9.07 -17.09 -7.80
C VAL A 29 9.26 -15.91 -6.85
N LEU A 30 10.34 -15.14 -6.99
CA LEU A 30 10.65 -13.99 -6.16
C LEU A 30 9.68 -12.82 -6.41
N ARG A 31 9.29 -12.58 -7.67
CA ARG A 31 8.25 -11.60 -8.01
C ARG A 31 6.91 -11.98 -7.40
N GLY A 32 6.52 -13.25 -7.47
CA GLY A 32 5.31 -13.75 -6.85
C GLY A 32 5.34 -13.68 -5.31
N ALA A 33 6.52 -13.71 -4.71
CA ALA A 33 6.68 -13.66 -3.25
C ALA A 33 6.20 -12.34 -2.65
N THR A 34 6.42 -11.20 -3.32
CA THR A 34 5.94 -9.90 -2.84
C THR A 34 4.42 -9.82 -2.83
N ARG A 35 3.75 -10.37 -3.85
CA ARG A 35 2.28 -10.48 -3.87
C ARG A 35 1.77 -11.39 -2.77
N ARG A 36 2.38 -12.56 -2.58
CA ARG A 36 2.00 -13.48 -1.49
C ARG A 36 2.19 -12.86 -0.12
N ALA A 37 3.29 -12.13 0.09
CA ALA A 37 3.52 -11.43 1.35
C ALA A 37 2.43 -10.39 1.63
N PHE A 38 2.02 -9.65 0.61
CA PHE A 38 0.93 -8.68 0.75
C PHE A 38 -0.42 -9.36 0.98
N GLU A 39 -0.73 -10.44 0.26
CA GLU A 39 -1.93 -11.25 0.52
C GLU A 39 -1.97 -11.78 1.95
N ASN A 40 -0.85 -12.27 2.46
CA ASN A 40 -0.73 -12.77 3.83
C ASN A 40 -0.95 -11.64 4.86
N LEU A 41 -0.44 -10.43 4.57
CA LEU A 41 -0.69 -9.25 5.40
C LEU A 41 -2.19 -8.94 5.49
N ILE A 42 -2.87 -8.94 4.35
CA ILE A 42 -4.31 -8.69 4.28
C ILE A 42 -5.09 -9.79 4.99
N GLN A 43 -4.70 -11.04 4.80
CA GLN A 43 -5.34 -12.17 5.48
C GLN A 43 -5.15 -12.09 7.00
N LEU A 44 -3.95 -11.72 7.47
CA LEU A 44 -3.70 -11.48 8.88
C LEU A 44 -4.60 -10.38 9.45
N ALA A 45 -4.73 -9.28 8.71
CA ALA A 45 -5.61 -8.17 9.09
C ALA A 45 -7.06 -8.63 9.29
N ILE A 46 -7.54 -9.49 8.42
CA ILE A 46 -8.89 -10.07 8.49
C ILE A 46 -9.00 -11.03 9.66
N ASP A 47 -8.07 -11.96 9.80
CA ASP A 47 -8.10 -13.01 10.83
C ASP A 47 -8.01 -12.43 12.25
N GLU A 48 -7.19 -11.39 12.42
CA GLU A 48 -7.04 -10.69 13.69
C GLU A 48 -8.13 -9.63 13.95
N ASN A 49 -9.00 -9.40 12.98
CA ASN A 49 -10.06 -8.41 13.05
C ASN A 49 -9.56 -7.05 13.53
N ILE A 50 -8.54 -6.53 12.84
CA ILE A 50 -7.91 -5.25 13.20
C ILE A 50 -8.86 -4.09 12.99
N ASP A 51 -8.60 -2.99 13.70
CA ASP A 51 -9.42 -1.78 13.62
C ASP A 51 -9.05 -0.91 12.42
N PHE A 52 -7.77 -0.89 12.04
CA PHE A 52 -7.29 -0.18 10.85
C PHE A 52 -5.92 -0.66 10.39
N LEU A 53 -5.60 -0.39 9.12
CA LEU A 53 -4.29 -0.64 8.50
C LEU A 53 -3.64 0.68 8.09
N VAL A 54 -2.36 0.85 8.41
CA VAL A 54 -1.54 1.97 7.95
C VAL A 54 -0.48 1.44 6.99
N ILE A 55 -0.38 2.05 5.82
CA ILE A 55 0.68 1.77 4.84
C ILE A 55 1.53 3.03 4.64
N ALA A 56 2.77 2.98 5.09
CA ALA A 56 3.66 4.13 5.15
C ALA A 56 4.77 4.05 4.08
N GLY A 57 4.41 4.43 2.86
CA GLY A 57 5.38 4.61 1.76
C GLY A 57 5.89 3.34 1.10
N ASP A 58 6.65 3.54 0.03
CA ASP A 58 7.35 2.52 -0.77
C ASP A 58 6.52 1.27 -1.11
N LEU A 59 5.29 1.51 -1.53
CA LEU A 59 4.38 0.46 -1.97
C LEU A 59 4.85 -0.15 -3.29
N TYR A 60 5.43 0.67 -4.16
CA TYR A 60 5.96 0.30 -5.46
C TYR A 60 7.34 0.92 -5.69
N ASP A 61 8.16 0.23 -6.48
CA ASP A 61 9.42 0.76 -7.01
C ASP A 61 9.20 1.38 -8.39
N GLY A 62 9.51 2.67 -8.54
CA GLY A 62 9.56 3.35 -9.82
C GLY A 62 8.21 3.68 -10.44
N ASP A 63 8.24 3.96 -11.74
CA ASP A 63 7.06 4.28 -12.52
C ASP A 63 6.16 3.05 -12.62
N TRP A 64 4.92 3.25 -12.29
CA TRP A 64 3.93 2.20 -12.37
C TRP A 64 3.58 1.91 -13.84
N LYS A 65 4.25 0.94 -14.42
CA LYS A 65 4.04 0.53 -15.81
C LYS A 65 3.08 -0.64 -15.96
N ASP A 66 2.87 -1.40 -14.89
CA ASP A 66 2.05 -2.59 -14.94
C ASP A 66 0.70 -2.36 -14.27
N TYR A 67 -0.34 -2.28 -15.11
CA TYR A 67 -1.72 -2.14 -14.66
C TYR A 67 -2.17 -3.33 -13.79
N SER A 68 -1.60 -4.51 -13.99
CA SER A 68 -1.97 -5.70 -13.21
C SER A 68 -1.58 -5.59 -11.75
N THR A 69 -0.46 -4.95 -11.45
CA THR A 69 -0.03 -4.68 -10.07
C THR A 69 -1.06 -3.84 -9.32
N GLY A 70 -1.61 -2.86 -9.99
CA GLY A 70 -2.63 -2.01 -9.40
C GLY A 70 -3.96 -2.68 -9.19
N LEU A 71 -4.37 -3.48 -10.14
CA LEU A 71 -5.59 -4.28 -9.97
C LEU A 71 -5.44 -5.27 -8.81
N PHE A 72 -4.27 -5.88 -8.67
CA PHE A 72 -3.95 -6.74 -7.54
C PHE A 72 -4.07 -5.98 -6.22
N PHE A 73 -3.39 -4.86 -6.10
CA PHE A 73 -3.40 -4.02 -4.90
C PHE A 73 -4.83 -3.58 -4.53
N ARG A 74 -5.56 -3.05 -5.50
CA ARG A 74 -6.95 -2.65 -5.32
C ARG A 74 -7.82 -3.80 -4.84
N GLY A 75 -7.66 -4.98 -5.44
CA GLY A 75 -8.41 -6.18 -5.06
C GLY A 75 -8.16 -6.59 -3.62
N GLN A 76 -6.92 -6.51 -3.16
CA GLN A 76 -6.57 -6.81 -1.76
C GLN A 76 -7.20 -5.80 -0.79
N LEU A 77 -7.16 -4.52 -1.09
CA LEU A 77 -7.79 -3.50 -0.26
C LEU A 77 -9.32 -3.61 -0.24
N ALA A 78 -9.93 -4.08 -1.33
CA ALA A 78 -11.36 -4.35 -1.38
C ALA A 78 -11.77 -5.48 -0.42
N ARG A 79 -10.91 -6.45 -0.15
CA ARG A 79 -11.15 -7.48 0.87
C ARG A 79 -11.29 -6.87 2.27
N LEU A 80 -10.49 -5.84 2.57
CA LEU A 80 -10.60 -5.10 3.82
C LEU A 80 -11.87 -4.26 3.87
N ARG A 81 -12.26 -3.64 2.75
CA ARG A 81 -13.53 -2.92 2.64
C ARG A 81 -14.71 -3.82 3.01
N ASP A 82 -14.74 -5.04 2.50
CA ASP A 82 -15.82 -6.01 2.76
C ASP A 82 -15.90 -6.39 4.24
N LYS A 83 -14.82 -6.21 4.98
CA LYS A 83 -14.75 -6.41 6.44
C LYS A 83 -14.89 -5.12 7.26
N GLY A 84 -15.12 -3.99 6.60
CA GLY A 84 -15.25 -2.70 7.28
C GLY A 84 -13.95 -2.18 7.89
N ILE A 85 -12.79 -2.62 7.39
CA ILE A 85 -11.48 -2.20 7.90
C ILE A 85 -10.96 -1.02 7.08
N PRO A 86 -10.77 0.17 7.68
CA PRO A 86 -10.21 1.32 6.98
C PRO A 86 -8.71 1.20 6.78
N VAL A 87 -8.23 1.78 5.68
CA VAL A 87 -6.82 1.81 5.30
C VAL A 87 -6.36 3.26 5.13
N TYR A 88 -5.24 3.59 5.74
CA TYR A 88 -4.60 4.90 5.65
C TYR A 88 -3.26 4.76 4.95
N LEU A 89 -3.13 5.41 3.80
CA LEU A 89 -2.02 5.22 2.88
C LEU A 89 -1.25 6.52 2.66
N ILE A 90 0.05 6.47 2.84
CA ILE A 90 0.99 7.49 2.36
C ILE A 90 1.66 6.95 1.10
N ALA A 91 1.53 7.67 0.01
CA ALA A 91 2.26 7.35 -1.20
C ALA A 91 3.66 7.97 -1.14
N GLY A 92 4.69 7.14 -1.30
CA GLY A 92 6.10 7.58 -1.25
C GLY A 92 6.57 8.31 -2.50
N ASN A 93 5.85 8.22 -3.62
CA ASN A 93 6.17 8.88 -4.88
C ASN A 93 4.98 9.63 -5.43
N HIS A 94 5.20 10.88 -5.83
CA HIS A 94 4.18 11.76 -6.40
C HIS A 94 3.47 11.10 -7.59
N ASP A 95 4.22 10.46 -8.49
CA ASP A 95 3.67 9.83 -9.68
C ASP A 95 2.84 8.58 -9.34
N ALA A 96 3.26 7.82 -8.36
CA ALA A 96 2.50 6.68 -7.87
C ALA A 96 1.17 7.11 -7.25
N ALA A 97 1.15 8.17 -6.45
CA ALA A 97 -0.08 8.70 -5.86
C ALA A 97 -1.03 9.25 -6.92
N SER A 98 -0.51 9.95 -7.92
CA SER A 98 -1.33 10.52 -8.99
C SER A 98 -1.88 9.45 -9.94
N VAL A 99 -1.11 8.41 -10.21
CA VAL A 99 -1.54 7.29 -11.05
C VAL A 99 -2.56 6.42 -10.32
N ILE A 100 -2.32 6.13 -9.05
CA ILE A 100 -3.26 5.38 -8.20
C ILE A 100 -4.59 6.14 -8.08
N SER A 101 -4.56 7.44 -7.81
CA SER A 101 -5.78 8.21 -7.60
C SER A 101 -6.54 8.53 -8.89
N LYS A 102 -5.85 8.65 -10.03
CA LYS A 102 -6.46 9.04 -11.30
C LYS A 102 -6.87 7.88 -12.20
N LYS A 103 -6.11 6.80 -12.22
CA LYS A 103 -6.35 5.64 -13.11
C LYS A 103 -7.01 4.45 -12.41
N LEU A 104 -6.81 4.31 -11.11
CA LEU A 104 -7.43 3.28 -10.31
C LEU A 104 -8.25 3.95 -9.22
N SER A 105 -9.53 3.85 -9.33
CA SER A 105 -10.42 4.19 -8.23
C SER A 105 -10.19 3.19 -7.10
N LEU A 106 -9.54 3.63 -6.02
CA LEU A 106 -9.36 2.81 -4.82
C LEU A 106 -10.70 2.57 -4.12
N PRO A 107 -10.85 1.47 -3.39
CA PRO A 107 -12.05 1.25 -2.58
C PRO A 107 -12.32 2.40 -1.60
N GLU A 108 -13.56 2.60 -1.25
CA GLU A 108 -14.02 3.70 -0.39
C GLU A 108 -13.46 3.70 1.03
N ASN A 109 -12.97 2.55 1.50
CA ASN A 109 -12.34 2.42 2.82
C ASN A 109 -10.90 2.92 2.86
N VAL A 110 -10.32 3.33 1.72
CA VAL A 110 -8.92 3.76 1.62
C VAL A 110 -8.85 5.27 1.60
N HIS A 111 -8.08 5.84 2.53
CA HIS A 111 -7.72 7.25 2.53
C HIS A 111 -6.25 7.41 2.16
N VAL A 112 -5.99 8.15 1.08
CA VAL A 112 -4.64 8.52 0.65
C VAL A 112 -4.34 9.94 1.13
N PHE A 113 -3.31 10.09 1.96
CA PHE A 113 -2.93 11.40 2.48
C PHE A 113 -2.39 12.33 1.41
N SER A 114 -2.74 13.61 1.55
CA SER A 114 -2.26 14.68 0.65
C SER A 114 -0.73 14.77 0.66
N THR A 115 -0.17 15.12 -0.50
CA THR A 115 1.25 15.47 -0.62
C THR A 115 1.53 16.94 -0.35
N ARG A 116 0.49 17.77 -0.30
CA ARG A 116 0.59 19.24 -0.17
C ARG A 116 0.50 19.70 1.27
N THR A 117 -0.41 19.11 2.03
CA THR A 117 -0.72 19.51 3.40
C THR A 117 -0.74 18.31 4.33
N THR A 118 -0.42 18.53 5.59
CA THR A 118 -0.65 17.54 6.63
C THR A 118 -2.14 17.42 6.91
N GLU A 119 -2.63 16.20 6.94
CA GLU A 119 -4.01 15.88 7.29
C GLU A 119 -4.07 15.16 8.63
N SER A 120 -5.15 15.40 9.36
CA SER A 120 -5.46 14.72 10.61
C SER A 120 -6.84 14.08 10.48
N ILE A 121 -6.90 12.76 10.56
CA ILE A 121 -8.12 11.99 10.32
C ILE A 121 -8.43 11.13 11.53
N GLU A 122 -9.66 11.25 12.01
CA GLU A 122 -10.17 10.36 13.05
C GLU A 122 -10.51 8.99 12.47
N VAL A 123 -10.09 7.95 13.17
CA VAL A 123 -10.50 6.58 12.83
C VAL A 123 -11.93 6.38 13.33
N ALA A 124 -12.86 6.12 12.42
CA ALA A 124 -14.27 5.99 12.74
C ALA A 124 -14.51 4.94 13.84
N GLY A 125 -15.20 5.33 14.89
CA GLY A 125 -15.56 4.45 16.01
C GLY A 125 -14.45 4.22 17.03
N HIS A 126 -13.29 4.89 16.90
CA HIS A 126 -12.16 4.74 17.81
C HIS A 126 -11.59 6.10 18.24
N PRO A 127 -11.09 6.23 19.49
CA PRO A 127 -10.45 7.48 19.96
C PRO A 127 -9.01 7.59 19.45
N VAL A 128 -8.85 7.55 18.13
CA VAL A 128 -7.54 7.59 17.45
C VAL A 128 -7.60 8.61 16.34
N VAL A 129 -6.57 9.44 16.25
CA VAL A 129 -6.34 10.37 15.14
C VAL A 129 -5.05 10.00 14.45
N ILE A 130 -5.09 9.87 13.14
CA ILE A 130 -3.91 9.62 12.30
C ILE A 130 -3.51 10.90 11.61
N HIS A 131 -2.28 11.33 11.83
CA HIS A 131 -1.68 12.47 11.15
C HIS A 131 -0.78 11.96 10.03
N GLY A 132 -0.98 12.46 8.81
CA GLY A 132 -0.23 11.98 7.66
C GLY A 132 0.00 13.06 6.61
N ARG A 133 1.09 12.89 5.89
CA ARG A 133 1.43 13.68 4.70
C ARG A 133 2.27 12.83 3.76
N GLY A 134 1.88 12.75 2.51
CA GLY A 134 2.68 12.12 1.46
C GLY A 134 3.85 13.01 1.01
N PHE A 135 4.76 12.43 0.24
CA PHE A 135 5.91 13.16 -0.33
C PHE A 135 5.58 13.61 -1.77
N PRO A 136 5.79 14.88 -2.12
CA PRO A 136 5.51 15.37 -3.47
C PRO A 136 6.55 14.95 -4.50
N ASN A 137 7.78 14.62 -4.09
CA ASN A 137 8.92 14.30 -4.97
C ASN A 137 9.79 13.19 -4.37
N ARG A 138 10.61 12.56 -5.23
CA ARG A 138 11.59 11.54 -4.81
C ARG A 138 12.69 12.10 -3.88
N ALA A 139 12.96 13.37 -3.95
CA ALA A 139 14.00 14.05 -3.16
C ALA A 139 13.34 15.13 -2.30
N VAL A 140 12.90 14.73 -1.12
CA VAL A 140 12.51 15.68 -0.07
C VAL A 140 13.61 15.62 0.98
N PRO A 141 14.34 16.74 1.23
CA PRO A 141 15.33 16.78 2.28
C PRO A 141 14.73 16.63 3.68
#